data_879090f0904db91686bdf0e40d94125d
#
_entry.id   879090f0904db91686bdf0e40d94125d
#
_cell.length_a   1.000
_cell.length_b   1.000
_cell.length_c   1.000
_cell.angle_alpha   90.00
_cell.angle_beta   90.00
_cell.angle_gamma   90.00
#
_symmetry.space_group_name_H-M   'P 1'
#
loop_
_entity.id
_entity.type
_entity.pdbx_description
1 polymer ?
#
loop_
_entity_poly.entity_id
_entity_poly.type
_entity_poly.pdbx_seq_one_letter_code
_entity_poly.pdbx_strand_id
1 'polypeptide(L)'
;PLSEEEFLETVSLYSISGNIDTGTFSMMRPFRSPHHSASRAAIIGGGPDAHPGEVSLAHNGVLFLDEFPEFSKDVIESMRQPLEDAVVNISRARLSVRYPADFTLIAAQNPCPCGNYGDPERDCTCSMRDIVRYNRKLSGPVLDRIDMIIEVPRMSYNEYKHSQNEESSQSIRERIDIAIKRQHSRFHGKAGGKNSRMSQKLISKYCVLDATSERLLEQAVSRFKLTGRGINKILRVALTISDLEGRESIETPHIAEAIQYREKSVEV
;
A
#
# COMPACT_ATOMS: atom_id res chain seq x y z
N PRO A 1 9.70 11.20 -10.59
CA PRO A 1 9.60 10.76 -11.97
C PRO A 1 9.82 9.26 -12.11
N LEU A 2 9.36 8.67 -13.23
CA LEU A 2 9.70 7.31 -13.65
C LEU A 2 11.15 7.25 -14.14
N SER A 3 11.82 6.09 -13.99
CA SER A 3 13.02 5.78 -14.78
C SER A 3 12.65 5.51 -16.23
N GLU A 4 13.62 5.47 -17.14
CA GLU A 4 13.35 5.14 -18.55
C GLU A 4 12.73 3.75 -18.71
N GLU A 5 13.18 2.76 -17.94
CA GLU A 5 12.66 1.40 -17.95
C GLU A 5 11.21 1.37 -17.43
N GLU A 6 10.94 1.97 -16.26
CA GLU A 6 9.59 2.11 -15.70
C GLU A 6 8.65 2.86 -16.67
N PHE A 7 9.16 3.86 -17.38
CA PHE A 7 8.39 4.62 -18.37
C PHE A 7 7.98 3.75 -19.56
N LEU A 8 8.91 2.97 -20.13
CA LEU A 8 8.63 2.08 -21.26
C LEU A 8 7.61 0.99 -20.89
N GLU A 9 7.73 0.41 -19.70
CA GLU A 9 6.74 -0.56 -19.19
C GLU A 9 5.35 0.06 -19.07
N THR A 10 5.28 1.25 -18.50
CA THR A 10 4.03 1.98 -18.32
C THR A 10 3.38 2.34 -19.65
N VAL A 11 4.15 2.91 -20.60
CA VAL A 11 3.66 3.25 -21.96
C VAL A 11 3.14 2.00 -22.68
N SER A 12 3.83 0.87 -22.58
CA SER A 12 3.41 -0.37 -23.19
C SER A 12 2.06 -0.85 -22.69
N LEU A 13 1.80 -0.75 -21.36
CA LEU A 13 0.50 -1.09 -20.77
C LEU A 13 -0.62 -0.19 -21.27
N TYR A 14 -0.39 1.11 -21.30
CA TYR A 14 -1.38 2.08 -21.78
C TYR A 14 -1.66 1.92 -23.28
N SER A 15 -0.65 1.55 -24.08
CA SER A 15 -0.81 1.23 -25.49
C SER A 15 -1.76 0.06 -25.71
N ILE A 16 -1.56 -1.03 -24.95
CA ILE A 16 -2.40 -2.23 -25.04
C ILE A 16 -3.84 -1.93 -24.58
N SER A 17 -4.02 -1.04 -23.60
CA SER A 17 -5.35 -0.66 -23.12
C SER A 17 -6.15 0.25 -24.06
N GLY A 18 -5.52 0.78 -25.11
CA GLY A 18 -6.12 1.77 -26.01
C GLY A 18 -6.27 3.18 -25.41
N ASN A 19 -5.67 3.42 -24.23
CA ASN A 19 -5.76 4.68 -23.51
C ASN A 19 -4.57 5.62 -23.77
N ILE A 20 -3.87 5.47 -24.87
CA ILE A 20 -2.84 6.43 -25.26
C ILE A 20 -3.49 7.62 -25.96
N ASP A 21 -3.57 8.72 -25.23
CA ASP A 21 -3.69 10.03 -25.84
C ASP A 21 -2.30 10.45 -26.32
N THR A 22 -2.09 10.44 -27.64
CA THR A 22 -0.78 10.51 -28.32
C THR A 22 -0.02 11.85 -28.11
N GLY A 23 -0.53 12.74 -27.26
CA GLY A 23 0.04 14.07 -27.03
C GLY A 23 0.67 14.32 -25.65
N THR A 24 0.44 13.48 -24.64
CA THR A 24 0.71 13.89 -23.24
C THR A 24 1.21 12.77 -22.32
N PHE A 25 1.98 11.80 -22.81
CA PHE A 25 2.60 10.84 -21.89
C PHE A 25 3.75 11.53 -21.14
N SER A 26 3.52 11.84 -19.86
CA SER A 26 4.54 12.42 -19.00
C SER A 26 5.29 11.32 -18.22
N MET A 27 6.54 11.59 -17.85
CA MET A 27 7.33 10.70 -16.97
C MET A 27 6.81 10.71 -15.51
N MET A 28 5.55 11.09 -15.29
CA MET A 28 4.91 11.04 -13.98
C MET A 28 4.39 9.63 -13.69
N ARG A 29 4.45 9.26 -12.43
CA ARG A 29 3.90 7.96 -11.98
C ARG A 29 2.39 7.93 -12.17
N PRO A 30 1.81 6.84 -12.70
CA PRO A 30 0.36 6.70 -12.82
C PRO A 30 -0.35 6.86 -11.48
N PHE A 31 -1.48 7.54 -11.49
CA PHE A 31 -2.41 7.60 -10.37
C PHE A 31 -3.78 7.13 -10.86
N ARG A 32 -4.26 6.02 -10.29
CA ARG A 32 -5.54 5.43 -10.64
C ARG A 32 -6.47 5.43 -9.44
N SER A 33 -7.69 5.92 -9.62
CA SER A 33 -8.70 6.02 -8.57
C SER A 33 -10.07 5.57 -9.09
N PRO A 34 -10.27 4.26 -9.28
CA PRO A 34 -11.55 3.74 -9.74
C PRO A 34 -12.62 3.86 -8.65
N HIS A 35 -13.85 4.13 -9.06
CA HIS A 35 -15.00 4.17 -8.16
C HIS A 35 -15.32 2.75 -7.64
N HIS A 36 -15.84 2.63 -6.41
CA HIS A 36 -16.14 1.35 -5.77
C HIS A 36 -17.17 0.48 -6.53
N SER A 37 -18.00 1.08 -7.38
CA SER A 37 -18.94 0.36 -8.26
C SER A 37 -18.28 -0.30 -9.48
N ALA A 38 -16.97 -0.12 -9.68
CA ALA A 38 -16.26 -0.72 -10.79
C ALA A 38 -16.32 -2.26 -10.73
N SER A 39 -16.51 -2.88 -11.89
CA SER A 39 -16.55 -4.33 -12.00
C SER A 39 -15.18 -4.96 -11.79
N ARG A 40 -15.15 -6.25 -11.42
CA ARG A 40 -13.89 -7.01 -11.33
C ARG A 40 -13.07 -6.94 -12.62
N ALA A 41 -13.73 -6.98 -13.78
CA ALA A 41 -13.05 -6.87 -15.07
C ALA A 41 -12.43 -5.48 -15.29
N ALA A 42 -13.05 -4.41 -14.80
CA ALA A 42 -12.47 -3.07 -14.85
C ALA A 42 -11.25 -2.94 -13.93
N ILE A 43 -11.31 -3.51 -12.72
CA ILE A 43 -10.23 -3.41 -11.75
C ILE A 43 -9.04 -4.32 -12.11
N ILE A 44 -9.29 -5.59 -12.36
CA ILE A 44 -8.24 -6.61 -12.59
C ILE A 44 -7.88 -6.71 -14.06
N GLY A 45 -8.83 -6.48 -14.92
CA GLY A 45 -8.70 -6.74 -16.34
C GLY A 45 -9.51 -7.97 -16.80
N GLY A 46 -9.63 -8.11 -18.07
CA GLY A 46 -10.38 -9.21 -18.70
C GLY A 46 -11.05 -8.83 -20.01
N GLY A 47 -12.25 -9.36 -20.22
CA GLY A 47 -12.94 -9.24 -21.51
C GLY A 47 -12.48 -10.27 -22.54
N PRO A 48 -13.03 -10.26 -23.77
CA PRO A 48 -12.65 -11.17 -24.84
C PRO A 48 -11.16 -11.08 -25.20
N ASP A 49 -10.63 -9.87 -25.22
CA ASP A 49 -9.26 -9.56 -25.64
C ASP A 49 -8.29 -9.47 -24.45
N ALA A 50 -8.73 -9.88 -23.24
CA ALA A 50 -7.93 -9.91 -22.01
C ALA A 50 -7.23 -8.58 -21.69
N HIS A 51 -7.92 -7.43 -21.88
CA HIS A 51 -7.35 -6.11 -21.61
C HIS A 51 -6.90 -5.92 -20.16
N PRO A 52 -5.82 -5.12 -19.92
CA PRO A 52 -5.39 -4.77 -18.57
C PRO A 52 -6.43 -3.93 -17.85
N GLY A 53 -6.60 -4.14 -16.54
CA GLY A 53 -7.48 -3.34 -15.69
C GLY A 53 -6.71 -2.24 -14.93
N GLU A 54 -7.43 -1.52 -14.05
CA GLU A 54 -6.91 -0.41 -13.26
C GLU A 54 -5.67 -0.79 -12.43
N VAL A 55 -5.62 -2.03 -11.93
CA VAL A 55 -4.48 -2.57 -11.17
C VAL A 55 -3.20 -2.59 -12.00
N SER A 56 -3.30 -3.02 -13.26
CA SER A 56 -2.16 -3.01 -14.19
C SER A 56 -1.85 -1.61 -14.69
N LEU A 57 -2.86 -0.78 -14.92
CA LEU A 57 -2.67 0.63 -15.30
C LEU A 57 -2.06 1.49 -14.19
N ALA A 58 -2.14 1.04 -12.93
CA ALA A 58 -1.45 1.66 -11.79
C ALA A 58 0.02 1.22 -11.64
N HIS A 59 0.52 0.35 -12.52
CA HIS A 59 1.90 -0.16 -12.47
C HIS A 59 2.92 0.99 -12.41
N ASN A 60 3.94 0.85 -11.57
CA ASN A 60 4.93 1.87 -11.23
C ASN A 60 4.36 3.18 -10.63
N GLY A 61 3.11 3.14 -10.17
CA GLY A 61 2.38 4.28 -9.63
C GLY A 61 1.58 3.98 -8.39
N VAL A 62 0.40 4.59 -8.29
CA VAL A 62 -0.50 4.51 -7.14
C VAL A 62 -1.89 4.07 -7.59
N LEU A 63 -2.45 3.09 -6.88
CA LEU A 63 -3.85 2.72 -6.93
C LEU A 63 -4.51 3.22 -5.64
N PHE A 64 -5.41 4.21 -5.77
CA PHE A 64 -6.19 4.75 -4.67
C PHE A 64 -7.60 4.15 -4.69
N LEU A 65 -7.99 3.47 -3.62
CA LEU A 65 -9.32 2.89 -3.46
C LEU A 65 -10.02 3.58 -2.29
N ASP A 66 -10.89 4.53 -2.62
CA ASP A 66 -11.75 5.15 -1.61
C ASP A 66 -12.92 4.22 -1.26
N GLU A 67 -13.42 4.33 -0.04
CA GLU A 67 -14.51 3.48 0.46
C GLU A 67 -14.22 1.97 0.23
N PHE A 68 -12.99 1.54 0.51
CA PHE A 68 -12.52 0.19 0.18
C PHE A 68 -13.48 -0.95 0.57
N PRO A 69 -14.17 -0.95 1.73
CA PRO A 69 -15.15 -1.97 2.06
C PRO A 69 -16.42 -1.95 1.20
N GLU A 70 -16.65 -0.91 0.39
CA GLU A 70 -17.82 -0.84 -0.51
C GLU A 70 -17.58 -1.53 -1.86
N PHE A 71 -16.33 -1.83 -2.20
CA PHE A 71 -16.05 -2.69 -3.35
C PHE A 71 -16.66 -4.09 -3.17
N SER A 72 -17.03 -4.71 -4.28
CA SER A 72 -17.54 -6.08 -4.22
C SER A 72 -16.49 -7.04 -3.63
N LYS A 73 -16.95 -8.09 -2.93
CA LYS A 73 -16.06 -9.09 -2.34
C LYS A 73 -15.11 -9.70 -3.39
N ASP A 74 -15.59 -9.95 -4.59
CA ASP A 74 -14.81 -10.48 -5.71
C ASP A 74 -13.66 -9.56 -6.11
N VAL A 75 -13.87 -8.24 -6.09
CA VAL A 75 -12.82 -7.25 -6.35
C VAL A 75 -11.79 -7.30 -5.24
N ILE A 76 -12.23 -7.20 -3.98
CA ILE A 76 -11.33 -7.20 -2.81
C ILE A 76 -10.46 -8.47 -2.79
N GLU A 77 -11.05 -9.65 -2.95
CA GLU A 77 -10.32 -10.93 -2.96
C GLU A 77 -9.37 -11.06 -4.16
N SER A 78 -9.73 -10.50 -5.31
CA SER A 78 -8.87 -10.55 -6.50
C SER A 78 -7.62 -9.65 -6.40
N MET A 79 -7.59 -8.69 -5.47
CA MET A 79 -6.39 -7.89 -5.16
C MET A 79 -5.27 -8.70 -4.51
N ARG A 80 -5.55 -9.90 -3.98
CA ARG A 80 -4.56 -10.70 -3.24
C ARG A 80 -3.33 -11.05 -4.08
N GLN A 81 -3.54 -11.47 -5.32
CA GLN A 81 -2.44 -11.85 -6.21
C GLN A 81 -1.59 -10.63 -6.60
N PRO A 82 -2.14 -9.54 -7.15
CA PRO A 82 -1.32 -8.38 -7.51
C PRO A 82 -0.53 -7.79 -6.32
N LEU A 83 -1.13 -7.76 -5.13
CA LEU A 83 -0.44 -7.26 -3.93
C LEU A 83 0.73 -8.15 -3.49
N GLU A 84 0.67 -9.47 -3.75
CA GLU A 84 1.74 -10.40 -3.37
C GLU A 84 2.80 -10.52 -4.47
N ASP A 85 2.35 -10.78 -5.70
CA ASP A 85 3.21 -11.18 -6.81
C ASP A 85 3.60 -10.03 -7.74
N ALA A 86 3.00 -8.83 -7.58
CA ALA A 86 3.13 -7.69 -8.48
C ALA A 86 2.77 -8.00 -9.94
N VAL A 87 1.87 -8.94 -10.15
CA VAL A 87 1.37 -9.34 -11.47
C VAL A 87 -0.11 -9.69 -11.42
N VAL A 88 -0.76 -9.51 -12.56
CA VAL A 88 -2.11 -10.00 -12.85
C VAL A 88 -2.04 -11.06 -13.94
N ASN A 89 -2.62 -12.23 -13.70
CA ASN A 89 -2.77 -13.26 -14.71
C ASN A 89 -4.23 -13.31 -15.17
N ILE A 90 -4.45 -13.11 -16.46
CA ILE A 90 -5.76 -13.22 -17.10
C ILE A 90 -5.75 -14.43 -18.00
N SER A 91 -6.48 -15.47 -17.62
CA SER A 91 -6.59 -16.70 -18.40
C SER A 91 -7.98 -16.80 -19.01
N ARG A 92 -8.03 -17.06 -20.33
CA ARG A 92 -9.21 -17.32 -21.13
C ARG A 92 -8.99 -18.58 -21.96
N ALA A 93 -10.07 -19.12 -22.52
CA ALA A 93 -10.00 -20.39 -23.27
C ALA A 93 -8.95 -20.40 -24.40
N ARG A 94 -8.67 -19.25 -25.01
CA ARG A 94 -7.75 -19.11 -26.14
C ARG A 94 -6.54 -18.21 -25.87
N LEU A 95 -6.49 -17.53 -24.71
CA LEU A 95 -5.48 -16.52 -24.44
C LEU A 95 -5.14 -16.53 -22.94
N SER A 96 -3.85 -16.55 -22.62
CA SER A 96 -3.36 -16.30 -21.28
C SER A 96 -2.35 -15.17 -21.33
N VAL A 97 -2.62 -14.09 -20.60
CA VAL A 97 -1.78 -12.90 -20.56
C VAL A 97 -1.38 -12.61 -19.12
N ARG A 98 -0.13 -12.20 -18.96
CA ARG A 98 0.41 -11.74 -17.69
C ARG A 98 0.77 -10.26 -17.80
N TYR A 99 0.15 -9.43 -16.96
CA TYR A 99 0.43 -8.01 -16.86
C TYR A 99 1.21 -7.69 -15.60
N PRO A 100 2.20 -6.79 -15.65
CA PRO A 100 2.85 -6.27 -14.45
C PRO A 100 1.85 -5.41 -13.64
N ALA A 101 2.02 -5.43 -12.32
CA ALA A 101 1.14 -4.74 -11.37
C ALA A 101 1.90 -4.38 -10.09
N ASP A 102 3.09 -3.77 -10.22
CA ASP A 102 3.86 -3.23 -9.09
C ASP A 102 3.41 -1.80 -8.80
N PHE A 103 2.48 -1.63 -7.88
CA PHE A 103 1.89 -0.35 -7.50
C PHE A 103 1.89 -0.17 -5.99
N THR A 104 1.76 1.06 -5.54
CA THR A 104 1.45 1.38 -4.14
C THR A 104 -0.07 1.42 -3.98
N LEU A 105 -0.63 0.53 -3.14
CA LEU A 105 -2.03 0.59 -2.76
C LEU A 105 -2.22 1.61 -1.64
N ILE A 106 -3.12 2.57 -1.85
CA ILE A 106 -3.67 3.44 -0.82
C ILE A 106 -5.17 3.16 -0.77
N ALA A 107 -5.66 2.68 0.38
CA ALA A 107 -7.07 2.40 0.57
C ALA A 107 -7.61 3.22 1.74
N ALA A 108 -8.72 3.90 1.54
CA ALA A 108 -9.42 4.63 2.58
C ALA A 108 -10.70 3.90 2.98
N GLN A 109 -11.02 3.95 4.28
CA GLN A 109 -12.28 3.39 4.79
C GLN A 109 -12.79 4.20 5.96
N ASN A 110 -14.11 4.20 6.12
CA ASN A 110 -14.76 4.70 7.30
C ASN A 110 -14.75 3.65 8.42
N PRO A 111 -14.85 4.04 9.71
CA PRO A 111 -14.89 3.09 10.83
C PRO A 111 -16.18 2.26 10.88
N CYS A 112 -17.25 2.73 10.23
CA CYS A 112 -18.56 2.06 10.15
C CYS A 112 -19.37 2.61 8.97
N PRO A 113 -20.53 2.00 8.62
CA PRO A 113 -21.36 2.49 7.50
C PRO A 113 -21.83 3.95 7.61
N CYS A 114 -22.07 4.48 8.82
CA CYS A 114 -22.45 5.89 9.00
C CYS A 114 -21.24 6.84 9.17
N GLY A 115 -20.02 6.31 9.32
CA GLY A 115 -18.78 7.07 9.48
C GLY A 115 -18.49 7.59 10.89
N ASN A 116 -19.41 7.44 11.85
CA ASN A 116 -19.30 8.11 13.16
C ASN A 116 -18.88 7.18 14.32
N TYR A 117 -18.51 5.94 14.07
CA TYR A 117 -18.09 5.04 15.15
C TYR A 117 -16.75 5.52 15.74
N GLY A 118 -16.72 5.80 17.05
CA GLY A 118 -15.55 6.37 17.72
C GLY A 118 -15.40 7.88 17.59
N ASP A 119 -16.30 8.59 16.90
CA ASP A 119 -16.29 10.05 16.82
C ASP A 119 -16.71 10.66 18.18
N PRO A 120 -15.91 11.56 18.79
CA PRO A 120 -16.25 12.16 20.08
C PRO A 120 -17.40 13.19 20.01
N GLU A 121 -17.72 13.72 18.83
CA GLU A 121 -18.71 14.78 18.63
C GLU A 121 -20.02 14.30 18.01
N ARG A 122 -20.05 13.08 17.44
CA ARG A 122 -21.22 12.55 16.74
C ARG A 122 -21.53 11.12 17.17
N ASP A 123 -22.77 10.87 17.49
CA ASP A 123 -23.24 9.54 17.84
C ASP A 123 -23.30 8.62 16.60
N CYS A 124 -22.75 7.43 16.76
CA CYS A 124 -22.86 6.38 15.76
C CYS A 124 -24.29 5.80 15.79
N THR A 125 -24.94 5.75 14.64
CA THR A 125 -26.29 5.19 14.49
C THR A 125 -26.30 3.70 14.10
N CYS A 126 -25.14 3.12 13.85
CA CYS A 126 -25.01 1.72 13.44
C CYS A 126 -25.16 0.77 14.63
N SER A 127 -25.82 -0.37 14.41
CA SER A 127 -25.78 -1.46 15.38
C SER A 127 -24.38 -2.11 15.40
N MET A 128 -23.97 -2.69 16.52
CA MET A 128 -22.71 -3.44 16.61
C MET A 128 -22.62 -4.55 15.55
N ARG A 129 -23.75 -5.15 15.22
CA ARG A 129 -23.83 -6.18 14.16
C ARG A 129 -23.47 -5.60 12.78
N ASP A 130 -23.93 -4.38 12.48
CA ASP A 130 -23.62 -3.72 11.21
C ASP A 130 -22.16 -3.31 11.12
N ILE A 131 -21.57 -2.80 12.22
CA ILE A 131 -20.15 -2.45 12.30
C ILE A 131 -19.28 -3.70 12.06
N VAL A 132 -19.55 -4.78 12.77
CA VAL A 132 -18.81 -6.04 12.59
C VAL A 132 -18.98 -6.59 11.16
N ARG A 133 -20.18 -6.53 10.59
CA ARG A 133 -20.41 -6.96 9.20
C ARG A 133 -19.67 -6.10 8.19
N TYR A 134 -19.60 -4.80 8.42
CA TYR A 134 -18.88 -3.85 7.59
C TYR A 134 -17.37 -4.13 7.59
N ASN A 135 -16.77 -4.24 8.76
CA ASN A 135 -15.34 -4.52 8.90
C ASN A 135 -14.95 -5.90 8.35
N ARG A 136 -15.83 -6.91 8.48
CA ARG A 136 -15.61 -8.25 7.91
C ARG A 136 -15.62 -8.32 6.39
N LYS A 137 -16.00 -7.22 5.68
CA LYS A 137 -15.86 -7.17 4.22
C LYS A 137 -14.39 -7.25 3.80
N LEU A 138 -13.49 -6.71 4.62
CA LEU A 138 -12.04 -6.87 4.44
C LEU A 138 -11.59 -8.18 5.10
N SER A 139 -11.21 -9.15 4.27
CA SER A 139 -10.75 -10.44 4.78
C SER A 139 -9.36 -10.34 5.41
N GLY A 140 -9.10 -11.15 6.44
CA GLY A 140 -7.78 -11.26 7.06
C GLY A 140 -6.65 -11.45 6.03
N PRO A 141 -6.80 -12.34 5.03
CA PRO A 141 -5.81 -12.50 3.97
C PRO A 141 -5.51 -11.26 3.13
N VAL A 142 -6.46 -10.33 2.96
CA VAL A 142 -6.21 -9.04 2.27
C VAL A 142 -5.50 -8.08 3.22
N LEU A 143 -5.98 -7.95 4.46
CA LEU A 143 -5.35 -7.11 5.49
C LEU A 143 -3.91 -7.56 5.77
N ASP A 144 -3.65 -8.85 5.73
CA ASP A 144 -2.29 -9.38 5.83
C ASP A 144 -1.34 -8.89 4.73
N ARG A 145 -1.86 -8.35 3.63
CA ARG A 145 -1.07 -7.79 2.54
C ARG A 145 -0.90 -6.28 2.62
N ILE A 146 -1.68 -5.62 3.44
CA ILE A 146 -1.50 -4.19 3.77
C ILE A 146 -0.31 -4.06 4.72
N ASP A 147 0.63 -3.16 4.42
CA ASP A 147 1.84 -2.99 5.21
C ASP A 147 1.61 -2.09 6.44
N MET A 148 0.80 -1.07 6.30
CA MET A 148 0.54 -0.04 7.31
C MET A 148 -0.94 0.28 7.40
N ILE A 149 -1.47 0.42 8.62
CA ILE A 149 -2.82 0.91 8.89
C ILE A 149 -2.72 2.14 9.78
N ILE A 150 -3.32 3.24 9.33
CA ILE A 150 -3.27 4.54 9.99
C ILE A 150 -4.70 4.99 10.27
N GLU A 151 -4.97 5.35 11.51
CA GLU A 151 -6.20 6.07 11.85
C GLU A 151 -5.97 7.56 11.68
N VAL A 152 -6.87 8.19 10.95
CA VAL A 152 -6.90 9.64 10.79
C VAL A 152 -8.08 10.17 11.62
N PRO A 153 -7.82 10.79 12.77
CA PRO A 153 -8.87 11.37 13.59
C PRO A 153 -9.52 12.53 12.86
N ARG A 154 -10.76 12.83 13.25
CA ARG A 154 -11.45 14.00 12.75
C ARG A 154 -10.72 15.26 13.22
N MET A 155 -10.48 16.16 12.30
CA MET A 155 -9.87 17.46 12.59
C MET A 155 -10.91 18.39 13.25
N SER A 156 -10.55 18.97 14.38
CA SER A 156 -11.36 20.03 15.02
C SER A 156 -11.23 21.36 14.24
N TYR A 157 -12.20 22.25 14.43
CA TYR A 157 -12.13 23.58 13.82
C TYR A 157 -10.87 24.38 14.22
N ASN A 158 -10.41 24.22 15.44
CA ASN A 158 -9.18 24.87 15.91
C ASN A 158 -7.93 24.32 15.20
N GLU A 159 -7.82 23.03 15.04
CA GLU A 159 -6.73 22.40 14.27
C GLU A 159 -6.77 22.87 12.81
N TYR A 160 -7.96 22.88 12.17
CA TYR A 160 -8.11 23.41 10.82
C TYR A 160 -7.65 24.87 10.68
N LYS A 161 -7.95 25.71 11.66
CA LYS A 161 -7.54 27.13 11.65
C LYS A 161 -6.02 27.30 11.81
N HIS A 162 -5.36 26.38 12.52
CA HIS A 162 -3.92 26.43 12.78
C HIS A 162 -3.09 25.57 11.80
N SER A 163 -3.73 24.82 10.89
CA SER A 163 -3.06 23.98 9.90
C SER A 163 -2.23 24.74 8.84
N GLN A 164 -2.18 26.06 8.91
CA GLN A 164 -1.39 26.90 7.99
C GLN A 164 0.13 26.72 8.11
N ASN A 165 0.62 26.01 9.12
CA ASN A 165 2.04 25.72 9.36
C ASN A 165 2.43 24.27 9.04
N GLU A 166 1.70 23.58 8.18
CA GLU A 166 2.02 22.21 7.79
C GLU A 166 3.25 22.13 6.91
N GLU A 167 3.93 20.98 6.98
CA GLU A 167 5.11 20.71 6.17
C GLU A 167 4.74 20.76 4.67
N SER A 168 5.57 21.44 3.87
CA SER A 168 5.32 21.56 2.44
C SER A 168 5.57 20.24 1.71
N SER A 169 4.83 20.00 0.62
CA SER A 169 5.07 18.84 -0.25
C SER A 169 6.50 18.78 -0.80
N GLN A 170 7.16 19.91 -0.92
CA GLN A 170 8.56 19.97 -1.36
C GLN A 170 9.50 19.40 -0.28
N SER A 171 9.33 19.79 0.98
CA SER A 171 10.12 19.26 2.11
C SER A 171 9.94 17.75 2.25
N ILE A 172 8.68 17.25 2.14
CA ILE A 172 8.39 15.83 2.14
C ILE A 172 9.11 15.11 0.98
N ARG A 173 9.10 15.70 -0.22
CA ARG A 173 9.78 15.13 -1.39
C ARG A 173 11.28 15.02 -1.18
N GLU A 174 11.92 16.04 -0.62
CA GLU A 174 13.36 16.03 -0.34
C GLU A 174 13.74 14.89 0.62
N ARG A 175 12.95 14.65 1.66
CA ARG A 175 13.11 13.51 2.57
C ARG A 175 12.95 12.16 1.87
N ILE A 176 11.94 12.04 1.02
CA ILE A 176 11.68 10.83 0.22
C ILE A 176 12.85 10.57 -0.75
N ASP A 177 13.39 11.60 -1.40
CA ASP A 177 14.51 11.48 -2.33
C ASP A 177 15.78 10.96 -1.63
N ILE A 178 16.01 11.35 -0.39
CA ILE A 178 17.10 10.80 0.44
C ILE A 178 16.92 9.30 0.65
N ALA A 179 15.71 8.88 1.09
CA ALA A 179 15.41 7.47 1.31
C ALA A 179 15.53 6.64 0.01
N ILE A 180 15.03 7.17 -1.12
CA ILE A 180 15.15 6.52 -2.43
C ILE A 180 16.63 6.34 -2.83
N LYS A 181 17.48 7.35 -2.67
CA LYS A 181 18.92 7.26 -2.97
C LYS A 181 19.59 6.18 -2.12
N ARG A 182 19.24 6.05 -0.84
CA ARG A 182 19.76 5.00 0.05
C ARG A 182 19.34 3.61 -0.41
N GLN A 183 18.08 3.42 -0.77
CA GLN A 183 17.59 2.15 -1.33
C GLN A 183 18.27 1.83 -2.66
N HIS A 184 18.40 2.79 -3.56
CA HIS A 184 19.13 2.63 -4.81
C HIS A 184 20.58 2.15 -4.59
N SER A 185 21.30 2.77 -3.65
CA SER A 185 22.66 2.35 -3.27
C SER A 185 22.66 0.93 -2.69
N ARG A 186 21.73 0.61 -1.77
CA ARG A 186 21.58 -0.71 -1.15
C ARG A 186 21.38 -1.82 -2.16
N PHE A 187 20.61 -1.57 -3.21
CA PHE A 187 20.26 -2.56 -4.24
C PHE A 187 21.09 -2.42 -5.53
N HIS A 188 22.20 -1.65 -5.50
CA HIS A 188 23.11 -1.46 -6.63
C HIS A 188 22.42 -0.97 -7.91
N GLY A 189 21.47 -0.07 -7.78
CA GLY A 189 20.74 0.51 -8.92
C GLY A 189 19.84 -0.46 -9.69
N LYS A 190 19.59 -1.67 -9.16
CA LYS A 190 18.68 -2.61 -9.81
C LYS A 190 17.28 -2.03 -9.92
N ALA A 191 16.69 -2.10 -11.11
CA ALA A 191 15.29 -1.76 -11.33
C ALA A 191 14.39 -2.53 -10.34
N GLY A 192 13.43 -1.82 -9.73
CA GLY A 192 12.55 -2.41 -8.71
C GLY A 192 13.20 -2.69 -7.34
N GLY A 193 14.45 -2.26 -7.12
CA GLY A 193 15.15 -2.41 -5.84
C GLY A 193 14.56 -1.50 -4.77
N LYS A 194 13.55 -1.99 -4.04
CA LYS A 194 12.83 -1.31 -2.96
C LYS A 194 12.83 -2.18 -1.71
N ASN A 195 12.83 -1.55 -0.52
CA ASN A 195 12.71 -2.29 0.74
C ASN A 195 11.46 -3.20 0.76
N SER A 196 10.35 -2.72 0.19
CA SER A 196 9.09 -3.49 0.10
C SER A 196 9.22 -4.81 -0.66
N ARG A 197 10.19 -4.94 -1.57
CA ARG A 197 10.42 -6.13 -2.40
C ARG A 197 11.57 -7.03 -1.92
N MET A 198 12.11 -6.76 -0.73
CA MET A 198 13.18 -7.61 -0.18
C MET A 198 12.73 -9.05 0.01
N SER A 199 13.54 -9.99 -0.48
CA SER A 199 13.42 -11.40 -0.12
C SER A 199 13.84 -11.64 1.33
N GLN A 200 13.51 -12.80 1.90
CA GLN A 200 13.94 -13.19 3.25
C GLN A 200 15.46 -13.06 3.44
N LYS A 201 16.24 -13.45 2.43
CA LYS A 201 17.70 -13.34 2.45
C LYS A 201 18.18 -11.88 2.56
N LEU A 202 17.50 -10.95 1.88
CA LEU A 202 17.83 -9.53 1.94
C LEU A 202 17.37 -8.90 3.27
N ILE A 203 16.23 -9.32 3.82
CA ILE A 203 15.78 -8.90 5.14
C ILE A 203 16.82 -9.30 6.19
N SER A 204 17.25 -10.55 6.24
CA SER A 204 18.29 -11.01 7.16
C SER A 204 19.62 -10.28 7.02
N LYS A 205 19.92 -9.78 5.81
CA LYS A 205 21.16 -9.04 5.54
C LYS A 205 21.09 -7.57 5.99
N TYR A 206 19.95 -6.90 5.75
CA TYR A 206 19.85 -5.45 5.89
C TYR A 206 19.03 -5.00 7.11
N CYS A 207 18.18 -5.86 7.65
CA CYS A 207 17.38 -5.55 8.84
C CYS A 207 18.02 -6.20 10.08
N VAL A 208 19.28 -5.85 10.36
CA VAL A 208 19.98 -6.30 11.56
C VAL A 208 19.49 -5.46 12.74
N LEU A 209 19.09 -6.11 13.82
CA LEU A 209 18.59 -5.48 15.04
C LEU A 209 19.63 -5.60 16.18
N ASP A 210 19.62 -4.61 17.05
CA ASP A 210 20.26 -4.74 18.35
C ASP A 210 19.40 -5.56 19.34
N ALA A 211 19.98 -5.94 20.48
CA ALA A 211 19.29 -6.78 21.46
C ALA A 211 18.02 -6.13 22.04
N THR A 212 17.93 -4.80 22.07
CA THR A 212 16.77 -4.07 22.59
C THR A 212 15.63 -4.08 21.57
N SER A 213 15.95 -3.80 20.31
CA SER A 213 15.00 -3.85 19.18
C SER A 213 14.47 -5.27 18.96
N GLU A 214 15.32 -6.29 19.11
CA GLU A 214 14.93 -7.70 18.98
C GLU A 214 13.93 -8.10 20.07
N ARG A 215 14.17 -7.75 21.34
CA ARG A 215 13.23 -7.99 22.44
C ARG A 215 11.88 -7.29 22.23
N LEU A 216 11.90 -6.04 21.74
CA LEU A 216 10.67 -5.31 21.45
C LEU A 216 9.86 -6.02 20.36
N LEU A 217 10.51 -6.47 19.28
CA LEU A 217 9.87 -7.23 18.21
C LEU A 217 9.32 -8.57 18.71
N GLU A 218 10.05 -9.32 19.55
CA GLU A 218 9.58 -10.57 20.17
C GLU A 218 8.32 -10.35 21.01
N GLN A 219 8.28 -9.29 21.81
CA GLN A 219 7.10 -8.91 22.58
C GLN A 219 5.90 -8.62 21.67
N ALA A 220 6.11 -7.87 20.60
CA ALA A 220 5.06 -7.58 19.63
C ALA A 220 4.56 -8.85 18.91
N VAL A 221 5.46 -9.75 18.51
CA VAL A 221 5.11 -11.05 17.91
C VAL A 221 4.23 -11.86 18.85
N SER A 222 4.57 -11.94 20.11
CA SER A 222 3.82 -12.69 21.13
C SER A 222 2.45 -12.04 21.41
N ARG A 223 2.41 -10.72 21.58
CA ARG A 223 1.19 -9.95 21.89
C ARG A 223 0.18 -10.00 20.75
N PHE A 224 0.63 -9.73 19.54
CA PHE A 224 -0.23 -9.60 18.34
C PHE A 224 -0.31 -10.89 17.52
N LYS A 225 0.30 -12.00 17.99
CA LYS A 225 0.34 -13.30 17.28
C LYS A 225 0.75 -13.15 15.81
N LEU A 226 1.79 -12.36 15.56
CA LEU A 226 2.23 -12.04 14.22
C LEU A 226 2.75 -13.28 13.49
N THR A 227 2.40 -13.38 12.21
CA THR A 227 2.96 -14.39 11.30
C THR A 227 4.36 -13.97 10.84
N GLY A 228 5.13 -14.88 10.25
CA GLY A 228 6.41 -14.55 9.62
C GLY A 228 6.29 -13.45 8.55
N ARG A 229 5.15 -13.36 7.84
CA ARG A 229 4.86 -12.26 6.92
C ARG A 229 4.73 -10.92 7.67
N GLY A 230 4.02 -10.92 8.79
CA GLY A 230 3.86 -9.73 9.64
C GLY A 230 5.20 -9.22 10.16
N ILE A 231 6.08 -10.11 10.62
CA ILE A 231 7.45 -9.78 11.06
C ILE A 231 8.24 -9.12 9.93
N ASN A 232 8.24 -9.73 8.74
CA ASN A 232 8.95 -9.20 7.58
C ASN A 232 8.46 -7.82 7.15
N LYS A 233 7.17 -7.54 7.31
CA LYS A 233 6.60 -6.22 7.03
C LYS A 233 7.09 -5.17 8.03
N ILE A 234 7.04 -5.48 9.32
CA ILE A 234 7.59 -4.59 10.36
C ILE A 234 9.04 -4.25 10.05
N LEU A 235 9.87 -5.25 9.72
CA LEU A 235 11.28 -5.03 9.42
C LEU A 235 11.50 -4.15 8.18
N ARG A 236 10.72 -4.36 7.11
CA ARG A 236 10.79 -3.52 5.90
C ARG A 236 10.34 -2.08 6.15
N VAL A 237 9.29 -1.90 6.93
CA VAL A 237 8.78 -0.56 7.32
C VAL A 237 9.81 0.13 8.22
N ALA A 238 10.33 -0.54 9.26
CA ALA A 238 11.34 0.00 10.15
C ALA A 238 12.61 0.44 9.40
N LEU A 239 13.08 -0.38 8.43
CA LEU A 239 14.21 0.01 7.59
C LEU A 239 13.88 1.23 6.70
N THR A 240 12.65 1.36 6.25
CA THR A 240 12.22 2.52 5.45
C THR A 240 12.13 3.79 6.31
N ILE A 241 11.66 3.69 7.55
CA ILE A 241 11.68 4.79 8.52
C ILE A 241 13.13 5.23 8.78
N SER A 242 14.03 4.27 9.05
CA SER A 242 15.46 4.54 9.19
C SER A 242 16.06 5.25 7.97
N ASP A 243 15.69 4.83 6.74
CA ASP A 243 16.12 5.49 5.51
C ASP A 243 15.61 6.95 5.41
N LEU A 244 14.35 7.21 5.81
CA LEU A 244 13.74 8.54 5.83
C LEU A 244 14.43 9.47 6.84
N GLU A 245 14.87 8.94 7.97
CA GLU A 245 15.66 9.67 8.98
C GLU A 245 17.14 9.80 8.63
N GLY A 246 17.58 9.20 7.53
CA GLY A 246 18.98 9.22 7.10
C GLY A 246 19.92 8.36 7.96
N ARG A 247 19.37 7.39 8.74
CA ARG A 247 20.15 6.48 9.59
C ARG A 247 20.70 5.29 8.79
N GLU A 248 21.82 4.73 9.22
CA GLU A 248 22.45 3.58 8.55
C GLU A 248 21.88 2.24 8.97
N SER A 249 21.31 2.16 10.17
CA SER A 249 20.77 0.95 10.78
C SER A 249 19.39 1.18 11.36
N ILE A 250 18.67 0.08 11.58
CA ILE A 250 17.41 0.11 12.32
C ILE A 250 17.72 0.28 13.80
N GLU A 251 17.06 1.24 14.43
CA GLU A 251 17.13 1.50 15.87
C GLU A 251 15.77 1.18 16.53
N THR A 252 15.73 1.09 17.86
CA THR A 252 14.52 0.74 18.62
C THR A 252 13.31 1.65 18.31
N PRO A 253 13.44 2.99 18.14
CA PRO A 253 12.32 3.85 17.75
C PRO A 253 11.69 3.45 16.41
N HIS A 254 12.49 3.06 15.42
CA HIS A 254 11.98 2.64 14.10
C HIS A 254 11.14 1.36 14.20
N ILE A 255 11.55 0.41 15.05
CA ILE A 255 10.78 -0.82 15.33
C ILE A 255 9.49 -0.47 16.06
N ALA A 256 9.55 0.41 17.07
CA ALA A 256 8.38 0.83 17.82
C ALA A 256 7.32 1.48 16.92
N GLU A 257 7.74 2.40 16.05
CA GLU A 257 6.86 3.05 15.08
C GLU A 257 6.27 2.04 14.08
N ALA A 258 7.10 1.16 13.51
CA ALA A 258 6.64 0.15 12.56
C ALA A 258 5.62 -0.83 13.18
N ILE A 259 5.74 -1.14 14.47
CA ILE A 259 4.78 -1.96 15.21
C ILE A 259 3.43 -1.24 15.34
N GLN A 260 3.41 0.08 15.61
CA GLN A 260 2.17 0.86 15.74
C GLN A 260 1.32 0.79 14.48
N TYR A 261 1.94 0.80 13.29
CA TYR A 261 1.22 0.65 12.02
C TYR A 261 0.60 -0.75 11.81
N ARG A 262 1.00 -1.74 12.63
CA ARG A 262 0.47 -3.12 12.57
C ARG A 262 -0.49 -3.47 13.71
N GLU A 263 -0.41 -2.79 14.85
CA GLU A 263 -1.25 -3.05 16.03
C GLU A 263 -2.74 -3.04 15.67
N LYS A 264 -3.16 -2.06 14.87
CA LYS A 264 -4.56 -1.89 14.46
C LYS A 264 -5.06 -2.94 13.45
N SER A 265 -4.17 -3.67 12.79
CA SER A 265 -4.58 -4.76 11.88
C SER A 265 -5.12 -5.99 12.61
N VAL A 266 -4.90 -6.09 13.91
CA VAL A 266 -5.31 -7.23 14.76
C VAL A 266 -6.67 -6.98 15.44
N GLU A 267 -7.08 -5.72 15.57
CA GLU A 267 -8.33 -5.31 16.25
C GLU A 267 -9.54 -5.21 15.29
N VAL A 268 -9.34 -5.36 13.99
CA VAL A 268 -10.38 -5.40 12.95
C VAL A 268 -10.76 -6.85 12.64
#